data_aa40458d349207078fb3d7cde710dd8f
#
_entry.id   aa40458d349207078fb3d7cde710dd8f
#
_cell.length_a   1.000
_cell.length_b   1.000
_cell.length_c   1.000
_cell.angle_alpha   90.00
_cell.angle_beta   90.00
_cell.angle_gamma   90.00
#
_symmetry.space_group_name_H-M   'P 1'
#
loop_
_entity.id
_entity.type
_entity.pdbx_description
1 polymer ?
#
loop_
_entity_poly.entity_id
_entity_poly.type
_entity_poly.pdbx_seq_one_letter_code
_entity_poly.pdbx_strand_id
1 'polypeptide(L)'
;MKTWHIRTGGAGDLALVSSWTPQGSLGEDAPDDLWLVAEWRDTLANVATPAATLKLRRGVGMRQVRHWYHVGCVVHAAPELQLFHRQSTLLMGNDYTGATELSDVACDTGHLTLAEQAFAWRLLLQAALLHLARDRDRARARPAGPLIAELPGLRDPAGQSPFWQGLGAHFYAEDPLQAQRRFGVRWRSDVAALLPRHPVYASFLPPAARAAIGQVAPEARGWRDALVQTGLHYGQHVALHDAGPVFESHLDALPALLAARRRPVSRVAAAPERAGWWVLLDERSDAWRLARATLVGEGLQVAGDAGERIAWAVPLG
;
A
#
# COMPACT_ATOMS: atom_id res chain seq x y z
N MET A 1 24.84 -15.47 2.40
CA MET A 1 24.44 -14.08 2.04
C MET A 1 23.04 -14.15 1.41
N LYS A 2 22.11 -13.34 1.87
CA LYS A 2 20.74 -13.34 1.32
C LYS A 2 20.70 -12.63 -0.04
N THR A 3 20.18 -13.27 -1.07
CA THR A 3 19.86 -12.65 -2.36
C THR A 3 18.36 -12.48 -2.47
N TRP A 4 17.92 -11.28 -2.91
CA TRP A 4 16.51 -10.93 -2.99
C TRP A 4 15.96 -11.14 -4.41
N HIS A 5 14.73 -11.64 -4.47
CA HIS A 5 13.99 -11.89 -5.70
C HIS A 5 12.59 -11.36 -5.60
N ILE A 6 11.97 -11.09 -6.74
CA ILE A 6 10.55 -10.73 -6.84
C ILE A 6 9.90 -11.75 -7.76
N ARG A 7 8.71 -12.18 -7.40
CA ARG A 7 7.85 -12.96 -8.29
C ARG A 7 6.39 -12.51 -8.18
N THR A 8 5.59 -12.92 -9.13
CA THR A 8 4.13 -12.82 -9.02
C THR A 8 3.64 -13.82 -7.97
N GLY A 9 2.73 -13.39 -7.13
CA GLY A 9 2.06 -14.24 -6.14
C GLY A 9 0.97 -15.10 -6.79
N GLY A 10 0.60 -16.16 -6.11
CA GLY A 10 -0.45 -17.09 -6.53
C GLY A 10 -1.28 -17.59 -5.34
N ALA A 11 -2.27 -18.43 -5.60
CA ALA A 11 -3.18 -18.95 -4.57
C ALA A 11 -2.46 -19.61 -3.38
N GLY A 12 -1.30 -20.23 -3.61
CA GLY A 12 -0.48 -20.81 -2.53
C GLY A 12 0.10 -19.80 -1.53
N ASP A 13 0.15 -18.52 -1.91
CA ASP A 13 0.69 -17.46 -1.05
C ASP A 13 -0.38 -16.83 -0.13
N LEU A 14 -1.66 -17.15 -0.29
CA LEU A 14 -2.76 -16.64 0.55
C LEU A 14 -2.56 -16.99 2.03
N ALA A 15 -2.04 -18.18 2.31
CA ALA A 15 -1.74 -18.60 3.67
C ALA A 15 -0.66 -17.73 4.34
N LEU A 16 0.30 -17.21 3.57
CA LEU A 16 1.35 -16.32 4.06
C LEU A 16 0.76 -14.98 4.52
N VAL A 17 -0.10 -14.36 3.70
CA VAL A 17 -0.76 -13.10 4.08
C VAL A 17 -1.54 -13.29 5.38
N SER A 18 -2.33 -14.37 5.48
CA SER A 18 -3.12 -14.66 6.67
C SER A 18 -2.28 -14.93 7.92
N SER A 19 -1.07 -15.50 7.75
CA SER A 19 -0.16 -15.75 8.87
C SER A 19 0.60 -14.51 9.33
N TRP A 20 0.83 -13.54 8.44
CA TRP A 20 1.58 -12.32 8.74
C TRP A 20 0.72 -11.12 9.10
N THR A 21 -0.58 -11.16 8.81
CA THR A 21 -1.52 -10.08 9.16
C THR A 21 -2.75 -10.61 9.88
N PRO A 22 -3.16 -9.99 11.00
CA PRO A 22 -4.39 -10.36 11.70
C PRO A 22 -5.66 -10.11 10.87
N GLN A 23 -5.58 -9.23 9.89
CA GLN A 23 -6.73 -8.77 9.11
C GLN A 23 -7.02 -9.67 7.89
N GLY A 24 -6.04 -10.48 7.45
CA GLY A 24 -6.15 -11.25 6.21
C GLY A 24 -6.24 -10.36 4.96
N SER A 25 -6.62 -10.95 3.82
CA SER A 25 -6.82 -10.20 2.57
C SER A 25 -8.01 -9.26 2.65
N LEU A 26 -7.82 -8.01 2.17
CA LEU A 26 -8.81 -6.93 2.27
C LEU A 26 -9.79 -6.84 1.08
N GLY A 27 -9.88 -7.84 0.22
CA GLY A 27 -10.83 -7.78 -0.90
C GLY A 27 -10.87 -9.03 -1.74
N GLU A 28 -11.91 -9.12 -2.59
CA GLU A 28 -12.00 -10.15 -3.62
C GLU A 28 -10.93 -9.92 -4.68
N ASP A 29 -10.28 -10.98 -5.13
CA ASP A 29 -9.29 -10.92 -6.19
C ASP A 29 -9.97 -10.57 -7.52
N ALA A 30 -9.34 -9.67 -8.26
CA ALA A 30 -9.75 -9.32 -9.61
C ALA A 30 -8.72 -9.86 -10.61
N PRO A 31 -9.14 -10.22 -11.84
CA PRO A 31 -8.20 -10.72 -12.87
C PRO A 31 -7.06 -9.75 -13.16
N ASP A 32 -7.29 -8.44 -12.97
CA ASP A 32 -6.33 -7.38 -13.24
C ASP A 32 -5.49 -6.99 -12.00
N ASP A 33 -5.69 -7.66 -10.87
CA ASP A 33 -4.88 -7.43 -9.68
C ASP A 33 -3.50 -8.05 -9.87
N LEU A 34 -2.47 -7.28 -9.53
CA LEU A 34 -1.09 -7.77 -9.51
C LEU A 34 -0.70 -8.09 -8.08
N TRP A 35 -0.37 -9.34 -7.82
CA TRP A 35 0.17 -9.75 -6.54
C TRP A 35 1.67 -9.98 -6.66
N LEU A 36 2.46 -9.31 -5.81
CA LEU A 36 3.91 -9.40 -5.75
C LEU A 36 4.34 -10.05 -4.45
N VAL A 37 5.34 -10.92 -4.55
CA VAL A 37 6.02 -11.54 -3.41
C VAL A 37 7.50 -11.26 -3.51
N ALA A 38 8.07 -10.68 -2.46
CA ALA A 38 9.51 -10.61 -2.26
C ALA A 38 9.97 -11.88 -1.56
N GLU A 39 11.03 -12.50 -2.07
CA GLU A 39 11.66 -13.68 -1.51
C GLU A 39 13.14 -13.43 -1.29
N TRP A 40 13.70 -14.06 -0.30
CA TRP A 40 15.15 -14.16 -0.20
C TRP A 40 15.60 -15.62 -0.35
N ARG A 41 16.79 -15.79 -0.89
CA ARG A 41 17.47 -17.10 -0.97
C ARG A 41 18.77 -17.05 -0.20
N ASP A 42 18.98 -18.06 0.59
CA ASP A 42 20.33 -18.32 1.11
C ASP A 42 21.18 -18.89 -0.02
N THR A 43 22.35 -18.29 -0.25
CA THR A 43 23.28 -18.75 -1.29
C THR A 43 23.80 -20.18 -1.06
N LEU A 44 23.74 -20.69 0.18
CA LEU A 44 24.19 -22.04 0.53
C LEU A 44 23.05 -23.06 0.41
N ALA A 45 21.87 -22.75 0.90
CA ALA A 45 20.73 -23.68 0.92
C ALA A 45 19.94 -23.70 -0.41
N ASN A 46 20.07 -22.67 -1.24
CA ASN A 46 19.32 -22.48 -2.50
C ASN A 46 17.79 -22.62 -2.36
N VAL A 47 17.26 -22.39 -1.16
CA VAL A 47 15.83 -22.41 -0.86
C VAL A 47 15.29 -20.99 -0.90
N ALA A 48 14.23 -20.77 -1.67
CA ALA A 48 13.51 -19.51 -1.69
C ALA A 48 12.57 -19.43 -0.48
N THR A 49 12.69 -18.37 0.28
CA THR A 49 11.84 -18.12 1.45
C THR A 49 11.04 -16.82 1.22
N PRO A 50 9.70 -16.87 1.18
CA PRO A 50 8.89 -15.66 1.11
C PRO A 50 9.18 -14.74 2.28
N ALA A 51 9.18 -13.44 2.03
CA ALA A 51 9.58 -12.41 2.99
C ALA A 51 8.53 -11.31 3.17
N ALA A 52 7.92 -10.88 2.09
CA ALA A 52 6.89 -9.86 2.12
C ALA A 52 5.97 -10.00 0.90
N THR A 53 4.75 -9.48 1.04
CA THR A 53 3.75 -9.44 -0.03
C THR A 53 3.20 -8.03 -0.20
N LEU A 54 2.74 -7.75 -1.42
CA LEU A 54 2.03 -6.53 -1.77
C LEU A 54 1.11 -6.84 -2.95
N LYS A 55 -0.14 -6.40 -2.87
CA LYS A 55 -1.10 -6.49 -3.97
C LYS A 55 -1.41 -5.09 -4.50
N LEU A 56 -1.37 -4.95 -5.81
CA LEU A 56 -1.80 -3.76 -6.53
C LEU A 56 -3.19 -4.04 -7.09
N ARG A 57 -4.20 -3.33 -6.58
CA ARG A 57 -5.59 -3.43 -7.01
C ARG A 57 -6.00 -2.24 -7.85
N ARG A 58 -6.79 -2.50 -8.88
CA ARG A 58 -7.30 -1.45 -9.77
C ARG A 58 -8.80 -1.28 -9.61
N GLY A 59 -9.26 -0.03 -9.75
CA GLY A 59 -10.69 0.28 -9.74
C GLY A 59 -11.35 -0.02 -8.40
N VAL A 60 -10.73 0.41 -7.30
CA VAL A 60 -11.29 0.28 -5.95
C VAL A 60 -12.70 0.86 -5.91
N GLY A 61 -13.64 0.16 -5.29
CA GLY A 61 -15.03 0.60 -5.18
C GLY A 61 -15.90 0.41 -6.43
N MET A 62 -15.32 -0.01 -7.57
CA MET A 62 -16.07 -0.20 -8.83
C MET A 62 -16.95 -1.46 -8.83
N ARG A 63 -16.50 -2.54 -8.19
CA ARG A 63 -17.26 -3.79 -8.07
C ARG A 63 -18.11 -3.82 -6.82
N GLN A 64 -17.54 -3.40 -5.70
CA GLN A 64 -18.17 -3.27 -4.41
C GLN A 64 -17.86 -1.90 -3.84
N VAL A 65 -18.91 -1.12 -3.57
CA VAL A 65 -18.75 0.26 -3.08
C VAL A 65 -17.94 0.23 -1.78
N ARG A 66 -16.91 1.07 -1.71
CA ARG A 66 -16.12 1.31 -0.50
C ARG A 66 -16.30 2.75 -0.05
N HIS A 67 -16.29 2.94 1.26
CA HIS A 67 -16.45 4.23 1.87
C HIS A 67 -15.31 4.49 2.86
N TRP A 68 -15.00 5.77 3.03
CA TRP A 68 -14.05 6.30 3.99
C TRP A 68 -14.65 7.51 4.68
N TYR A 69 -14.10 7.91 5.82
CA TYR A 69 -14.39 9.22 6.36
C TYR A 69 -13.36 10.22 5.86
N HIS A 70 -13.82 11.29 5.20
CA HIS A 70 -13.02 12.50 4.99
C HIS A 70 -12.92 13.26 6.31
N VAL A 71 -11.70 13.59 6.72
CA VAL A 71 -11.40 14.36 7.93
C VAL A 71 -11.32 15.84 7.57
N GLY A 72 -12.44 16.53 7.72
CA GLY A 72 -12.55 17.94 7.43
C GLY A 72 -12.30 18.82 8.66
N CYS A 73 -12.37 20.12 8.46
CA CYS A 73 -12.29 21.13 9.52
C CYS A 73 -13.35 22.22 9.31
N VAL A 74 -14.14 22.47 10.34
CA VAL A 74 -15.07 23.60 10.38
C VAL A 74 -14.51 24.67 11.33
N VAL A 75 -14.53 25.92 10.89
CA VAL A 75 -14.09 27.07 11.68
C VAL A 75 -15.31 27.86 12.09
N HIS A 76 -15.45 28.03 13.38
CA HIS A 76 -16.46 28.90 13.98
C HIS A 76 -15.78 30.20 14.46
N ALA A 77 -16.25 31.35 13.97
CA ALA A 77 -15.78 32.67 14.37
C ALA A 77 -16.97 33.51 14.80
N ALA A 78 -16.95 33.97 16.03
CA ALA A 78 -17.95 34.86 16.59
C ALA A 78 -17.26 36.01 17.33
N PRO A 79 -16.91 37.11 16.64
CA PRO A 79 -16.13 38.22 17.23
C PRO A 79 -16.74 38.81 18.49
N GLU A 80 -18.06 38.94 18.54
CA GLU A 80 -18.79 39.48 19.69
C GLU A 80 -18.64 38.60 20.95
N LEU A 81 -18.44 37.28 20.75
CA LEU A 81 -18.20 36.31 21.82
C LEU A 81 -16.72 36.09 22.08
N GLN A 82 -15.84 36.80 21.36
CA GLN A 82 -14.39 36.61 21.38
C GLN A 82 -13.98 35.13 21.13
N LEU A 83 -14.75 34.44 20.28
CA LEU A 83 -14.63 33.03 20.04
C LEU A 83 -14.08 32.78 18.64
N PHE A 84 -12.98 32.03 18.58
CA PHE A 84 -12.45 31.42 17.37
C PHE A 84 -12.16 29.93 17.67
N HIS A 85 -12.91 29.04 17.02
CA HIS A 85 -12.85 27.61 17.32
C HIS A 85 -12.77 26.78 16.05
N ARG A 86 -11.80 25.85 16.00
CA ARG A 86 -11.65 24.89 14.91
C ARG A 86 -12.07 23.52 15.39
N GLN A 87 -12.96 22.88 14.64
CA GLN A 87 -13.43 21.53 14.95
C GLN A 87 -13.22 20.61 13.77
N SER A 88 -12.66 19.42 14.05
CA SER A 88 -12.56 18.36 13.06
C SER A 88 -13.93 17.71 12.84
N THR A 89 -14.22 17.38 11.60
CA THR A 89 -15.44 16.67 11.19
C THR A 89 -15.09 15.43 10.41
N LEU A 90 -15.97 14.43 10.49
CA LEU A 90 -15.91 13.19 9.72
C LEU A 90 -17.10 13.16 8.79
N LEU A 91 -16.87 13.12 7.48
CA LEU A 91 -17.90 12.98 6.47
C LEU A 91 -17.65 11.69 5.68
N MET A 92 -18.62 10.77 5.71
CA MET A 92 -18.52 9.54 4.95
C MET A 92 -18.71 9.81 3.45
N GLY A 93 -17.78 9.33 2.64
CA GLY A 93 -17.76 9.44 1.19
C GLY A 93 -17.14 8.23 0.51
N ASN A 94 -17.14 8.24 -0.81
CA ASN A 94 -16.54 7.21 -1.66
C ASN A 94 -15.55 7.83 -2.66
N ASP A 95 -14.82 8.84 -2.23
CA ASP A 95 -13.96 9.70 -3.07
C ASP A 95 -12.85 8.93 -3.80
N TYR A 96 -12.45 7.78 -3.27
CA TYR A 96 -11.44 6.91 -3.90
C TYR A 96 -12.01 5.86 -4.86
N THR A 97 -13.27 5.97 -5.25
CA THR A 97 -13.84 5.08 -6.27
C THR A 97 -13.08 5.22 -7.59
N GLY A 98 -12.59 4.09 -8.13
CA GLY A 98 -11.75 4.06 -9.33
C GLY A 98 -10.25 4.20 -9.06
N ALA A 99 -9.83 4.46 -7.82
CA ALA A 99 -8.42 4.54 -7.45
C ALA A 99 -7.67 3.21 -7.66
N THR A 100 -6.35 3.31 -7.72
CA THR A 100 -5.45 2.14 -7.61
C THR A 100 -5.00 2.01 -6.17
N GLU A 101 -5.02 0.80 -5.60
CA GLU A 101 -4.70 0.56 -4.19
C GLU A 101 -3.52 -0.39 -4.03
N LEU A 102 -2.62 -0.03 -3.11
CA LEU A 102 -1.62 -0.93 -2.53
C LEU A 102 -2.24 -1.61 -1.31
N SER A 103 -2.53 -2.89 -1.42
CA SER A 103 -3.23 -3.68 -0.39
C SER A 103 -2.50 -4.99 -0.09
N ASP A 104 -3.03 -5.79 0.83
CA ASP A 104 -2.51 -7.09 1.24
C ASP A 104 -1.00 -7.04 1.53
N VAL A 105 -0.57 -5.93 2.17
CA VAL A 105 0.80 -5.70 2.56
C VAL A 105 1.10 -6.47 3.83
N ALA A 106 1.99 -7.44 3.71
CA ALA A 106 2.38 -8.29 4.82
C ALA A 106 3.89 -8.56 4.77
N CYS A 107 4.50 -8.81 5.90
CA CYS A 107 5.92 -9.07 6.02
C CYS A 107 6.18 -10.08 7.14
N ASP A 108 7.14 -10.97 6.93
CA ASP A 108 7.62 -11.90 7.94
C ASP A 108 8.46 -11.17 8.99
N THR A 109 7.79 -10.63 9.99
CA THR A 109 8.45 -9.90 11.09
C THR A 109 9.23 -10.81 12.04
N GLY A 110 8.96 -12.12 12.02
CA GLY A 110 9.64 -13.10 12.89
C GLY A 110 11.05 -13.46 12.44
N HIS A 111 11.32 -13.39 11.13
CA HIS A 111 12.58 -13.84 10.54
C HIS A 111 13.37 -12.72 9.84
N LEU A 112 12.82 -11.50 9.76
CA LEU A 112 13.46 -10.36 9.13
C LEU A 112 13.79 -9.26 10.13
N THR A 113 14.98 -8.71 10.04
CA THR A 113 15.36 -7.48 10.74
C THR A 113 14.55 -6.29 10.21
N LEU A 114 14.45 -5.21 10.97
CA LEU A 114 13.76 -3.98 10.53
C LEU A 114 14.33 -3.42 9.22
N ALA A 115 15.65 -3.52 9.02
CA ALA A 115 16.29 -3.09 7.78
C ALA A 115 15.88 -3.98 6.58
N GLU A 116 15.78 -5.29 6.78
CA GLU A 116 15.33 -6.23 5.75
C GLU A 116 13.85 -6.05 5.43
N GLN A 117 13.01 -5.77 6.42
CA GLN A 117 11.59 -5.43 6.22
C GLN A 117 11.46 -4.16 5.38
N ALA A 118 12.17 -3.09 5.75
CA ALA A 118 12.17 -1.83 5.00
C ALA A 118 12.66 -2.01 3.56
N PHE A 119 13.68 -2.86 3.35
CA PHE A 119 14.17 -3.21 2.03
C PHE A 119 13.12 -3.97 1.21
N ALA A 120 12.47 -4.98 1.79
CA ALA A 120 11.44 -5.77 1.12
C ALA A 120 10.25 -4.90 0.68
N TRP A 121 9.76 -4.00 1.54
CA TRP A 121 8.68 -3.07 1.18
C TRP A 121 9.08 -2.11 0.07
N ARG A 122 10.28 -1.52 0.16
CA ARG A 122 10.80 -0.65 -0.91
C ARG A 122 10.92 -1.39 -2.24
N LEU A 123 11.39 -2.64 -2.20
CA LEU A 123 11.51 -3.49 -3.38
C LEU A 123 10.15 -3.75 -4.04
N LEU A 124 9.14 -4.13 -3.25
CA LEU A 124 7.79 -4.38 -3.73
C LEU A 124 7.11 -3.10 -4.25
N LEU A 125 7.29 -1.96 -3.56
CA LEU A 125 6.78 -0.67 -4.02
C LEU A 125 7.36 -0.28 -5.38
N GLN A 126 8.67 -0.37 -5.53
CA GLN A 126 9.32 -0.05 -6.80
C GLN A 126 8.86 -0.99 -7.93
N ALA A 127 8.65 -2.28 -7.63
CA ALA A 127 8.12 -3.24 -8.58
C ALA A 127 6.68 -2.88 -8.99
N ALA A 128 5.81 -2.58 -8.03
CA ALA A 128 4.43 -2.19 -8.31
C ALA A 128 4.35 -0.91 -9.16
N LEU A 129 5.17 0.10 -8.84
CA LEU A 129 5.24 1.35 -9.59
C LEU A 129 5.81 1.15 -11.00
N LEU A 130 6.80 0.28 -11.15
CA LEU A 130 7.36 -0.08 -12.46
C LEU A 130 6.32 -0.76 -13.34
N HIS A 131 5.50 -1.64 -12.76
CA HIS A 131 4.38 -2.27 -13.46
C HIS A 131 3.34 -1.23 -13.91
N LEU A 132 2.98 -0.28 -13.03
CA LEU A 132 2.07 0.82 -13.39
C LEU A 132 2.63 1.69 -14.51
N ALA A 133 3.94 1.98 -14.50
CA ALA A 133 4.59 2.76 -15.55
C ALA A 133 4.49 2.06 -16.90
N ARG A 134 4.79 0.75 -16.94
CA ARG A 134 4.68 -0.06 -18.14
C ARG A 134 3.25 -0.09 -18.69
N ASP A 135 2.27 -0.30 -17.83
CA ASP A 135 0.88 -0.41 -18.24
C ASP A 135 0.32 0.93 -18.75
N ARG A 136 0.74 2.05 -18.17
CA ARG A 136 0.40 3.38 -18.66
C ARG A 136 0.91 3.60 -20.08
N ASP A 137 2.13 3.16 -20.38
CA ASP A 137 2.71 3.25 -21.72
C ASP A 137 1.94 2.39 -22.73
N ARG A 138 1.63 1.13 -22.35
CA ARG A 138 0.90 0.18 -23.20
C ARG A 138 -0.54 0.62 -23.50
N ALA A 139 -1.26 1.03 -22.47
CA ALA A 139 -2.68 1.37 -22.59
C ALA A 139 -2.93 2.74 -23.21
N ARG A 140 -1.92 3.59 -23.32
CA ARG A 140 -2.04 5.02 -23.70
C ARG A 140 -3.14 5.78 -22.94
N ALA A 141 -3.62 5.19 -21.84
CA ALA A 141 -4.67 5.74 -20.99
C ALA A 141 -4.12 5.99 -19.58
N ARG A 142 -4.47 7.12 -19.01
CA ARG A 142 -4.16 7.40 -17.59
C ARG A 142 -5.15 6.63 -16.71
N PRO A 143 -4.70 5.93 -15.63
CA PRO A 143 -5.62 5.45 -14.62
C PRO A 143 -6.47 6.60 -14.09
N ALA A 144 -7.75 6.35 -13.93
CA ALA A 144 -8.66 7.31 -13.32
C ALA A 144 -8.47 7.26 -11.80
N GLY A 145 -7.84 8.26 -11.22
CA GLY A 145 -7.72 8.39 -9.78
C GLY A 145 -6.29 8.24 -9.23
N PRO A 146 -6.12 8.48 -7.92
CA PRO A 146 -4.84 8.39 -7.22
C PRO A 146 -4.41 6.95 -6.97
N LEU A 147 -3.12 6.79 -6.61
CA LEU A 147 -2.63 5.62 -5.90
C LEU A 147 -2.91 5.81 -4.42
N ILE A 148 -3.54 4.84 -3.78
CA ILE A 148 -3.87 4.86 -2.36
C ILE A 148 -3.30 3.66 -1.62
N ALA A 149 -3.12 3.82 -0.30
CA ALA A 149 -2.82 2.76 0.64
C ALA A 149 -3.55 3.03 1.96
N GLU A 150 -4.43 2.12 2.38
CA GLU A 150 -5.10 2.16 3.67
C GLU A 150 -4.20 1.48 4.71
N LEU A 151 -3.84 2.21 5.77
CA LEU A 151 -3.04 1.68 6.85
C LEU A 151 -3.94 1.32 8.05
N PRO A 152 -3.60 0.26 8.80
CA PRO A 152 -4.36 -0.09 10.00
C PRO A 152 -4.29 1.03 11.05
N GLY A 153 -5.44 1.31 11.66
CA GLY A 153 -5.58 2.24 12.77
C GLY A 153 -5.22 1.62 14.12
N LEU A 154 -5.26 2.44 15.17
CA LEU A 154 -4.92 2.01 16.52
C LEU A 154 -5.91 0.97 17.05
N ARG A 155 -5.36 0.01 17.80
CA ARG A 155 -6.11 -0.95 18.62
C ARG A 155 -5.63 -0.89 20.05
N ASP A 156 -6.57 -1.13 20.98
CA ASP A 156 -6.26 -1.23 22.39
C ASP A 156 -5.59 -2.59 22.73
N PRO A 157 -5.15 -2.82 23.97
CA PRO A 157 -4.56 -4.09 24.38
C PRO A 157 -5.50 -5.31 24.24
N ALA A 158 -6.83 -5.09 24.20
CA ALA A 158 -7.82 -6.13 23.91
C ALA A 158 -8.02 -6.37 22.40
N GLY A 159 -7.29 -5.65 21.54
CA GLY A 159 -7.38 -5.74 20.09
C GLY A 159 -8.58 -5.01 19.49
N GLN A 160 -9.30 -4.19 20.27
CA GLN A 160 -10.46 -3.45 19.80
C GLN A 160 -10.07 -2.07 19.26
N SER A 161 -10.80 -1.57 18.28
CA SER A 161 -10.62 -0.22 17.77
C SER A 161 -11.31 0.80 18.68
N PRO A 162 -10.56 1.73 19.32
CA PRO A 162 -11.17 2.82 20.09
C PRO A 162 -12.12 3.68 19.25
N PHE A 163 -11.79 3.86 17.97
CA PHE A 163 -12.64 4.60 17.04
C PHE A 163 -13.96 3.88 16.78
N TRP A 164 -13.91 2.56 16.54
CA TRP A 164 -15.12 1.78 16.35
C TRP A 164 -16.02 1.81 17.59
N GLN A 165 -15.42 1.62 18.76
CA GLN A 165 -16.16 1.68 20.03
C GLN A 165 -16.84 3.06 20.26
N GLY A 166 -16.18 4.13 19.81
CA GLY A 166 -16.71 5.48 20.01
C GLY A 166 -17.69 5.97 18.93
N LEU A 167 -17.75 5.31 17.78
CA LEU A 167 -18.65 5.70 16.68
C LEU A 167 -19.41 4.50 16.10
N GLY A 168 -18.72 3.57 15.49
CA GLY A 168 -19.36 2.50 14.71
C GLY A 168 -20.20 1.54 15.55
N ALA A 169 -19.77 1.23 16.77
CA ALA A 169 -20.44 0.30 17.67
C ALA A 169 -21.86 0.76 18.08
N HIS A 170 -22.17 2.05 17.97
CA HIS A 170 -23.52 2.56 18.18
C HIS A 170 -24.52 2.13 17.09
N PHE A 171 -24.01 1.73 15.92
CA PHE A 171 -24.82 1.31 14.77
C PHE A 171 -24.69 -0.19 14.49
N TYR A 172 -23.52 -0.77 14.79
CA TYR A 172 -23.22 -2.19 14.60
C TYR A 172 -22.28 -2.65 15.69
N ALA A 173 -22.77 -3.46 16.63
CA ALA A 173 -22.06 -3.78 17.87
C ALA A 173 -20.89 -4.78 17.71
N GLU A 174 -20.90 -5.60 16.65
CA GLU A 174 -19.84 -6.61 16.43
C GLU A 174 -18.50 -5.93 16.09
N ASP A 175 -17.41 -6.50 16.57
CA ASP A 175 -16.06 -6.02 16.23
C ASP A 175 -15.78 -6.17 14.72
N PRO A 176 -15.21 -5.15 14.06
CA PRO A 176 -14.95 -5.16 12.63
C PRO A 176 -14.13 -6.34 12.13
N LEU A 177 -13.13 -6.82 12.89
CA LEU A 177 -12.33 -7.97 12.48
C LEU A 177 -13.11 -9.28 12.56
N GLN A 178 -14.00 -9.41 13.55
CA GLN A 178 -14.88 -10.56 13.66
C GLN A 178 -15.91 -10.56 12.53
N ALA A 179 -16.51 -9.40 12.26
CA ALA A 179 -17.44 -9.22 11.14
C ALA A 179 -16.77 -9.54 9.79
N GLN A 180 -15.54 -9.09 9.58
CA GLN A 180 -14.79 -9.39 8.36
C GLN A 180 -14.48 -10.89 8.23
N ARG A 181 -14.12 -11.58 9.31
CA ARG A 181 -13.90 -13.04 9.29
C ARG A 181 -15.16 -13.81 8.97
N ARG A 182 -16.31 -13.33 9.44
CA ARG A 182 -17.61 -13.99 9.29
C ARG A 182 -18.26 -13.74 7.95
N PHE A 183 -18.21 -12.51 7.44
CA PHE A 183 -18.94 -12.05 6.26
C PHE A 183 -18.04 -11.70 5.07
N GLY A 184 -16.70 -11.82 5.24
CA GLY A 184 -15.73 -11.39 4.25
C GLY A 184 -15.74 -9.87 4.09
N VAL A 185 -15.23 -9.40 2.95
CA VAL A 185 -15.09 -7.95 2.69
C VAL A 185 -16.40 -7.21 2.48
N ARG A 186 -17.47 -7.95 2.18
CA ARG A 186 -18.80 -7.36 1.90
C ARG A 186 -19.41 -6.63 3.11
N TRP A 187 -19.06 -7.05 4.34
CA TRP A 187 -19.56 -6.42 5.56
C TRP A 187 -19.29 -4.90 5.58
N ARG A 188 -18.19 -4.44 4.95
CA ARG A 188 -17.83 -3.01 4.93
C ARG A 188 -18.85 -2.16 4.18
N SER A 189 -19.37 -2.64 3.05
CA SER A 189 -20.43 -1.94 2.33
C SER A 189 -21.77 -2.01 3.06
N ASP A 190 -22.07 -3.15 3.69
CA ASP A 190 -23.32 -3.35 4.42
C ASP A 190 -23.37 -2.44 5.67
N VAL A 191 -22.28 -2.38 6.45
CA VAL A 191 -22.22 -1.52 7.62
C VAL A 191 -22.19 -0.04 7.27
N ALA A 192 -21.58 0.34 6.15
CA ALA A 192 -21.59 1.73 5.67
C ALA A 192 -23.00 2.26 5.44
N ALA A 193 -23.97 1.38 5.14
CA ALA A 193 -25.37 1.77 5.01
C ALA A 193 -26.03 2.16 6.36
N LEU A 194 -25.46 1.69 7.47
CA LEU A 194 -25.96 1.95 8.82
C LEU A 194 -25.31 3.19 9.45
N LEU A 195 -24.11 3.57 9.00
CA LEU A 195 -23.33 4.67 9.57
C LEU A 195 -23.87 6.04 9.17
N PRO A 196 -23.61 7.12 9.96
CA PRO A 196 -24.07 8.46 9.67
C PRO A 196 -23.57 8.96 8.31
N ARG A 197 -24.49 9.49 7.51
CA ARG A 197 -24.19 10.12 6.21
C ARG A 197 -23.98 11.62 6.29
N HIS A 198 -24.31 12.23 7.42
CA HIS A 198 -24.07 13.64 7.71
C HIS A 198 -22.73 13.83 8.42
N PRO A 199 -22.12 15.02 8.33
CA PRO A 199 -20.88 15.30 9.05
C PRO A 199 -21.04 15.07 10.56
N VAL A 200 -20.11 14.31 11.14
CA VAL A 200 -20.01 14.08 12.58
C VAL A 200 -18.86 14.93 13.12
N TYR A 201 -19.11 15.77 14.11
CA TYR A 201 -18.04 16.50 14.78
C TYR A 201 -17.22 15.54 15.65
N ALA A 202 -15.90 15.50 15.44
CA ALA A 202 -15.01 14.64 16.21
C ALA A 202 -15.02 14.98 17.72
N SER A 203 -15.38 16.22 18.08
CA SER A 203 -15.52 16.64 19.47
C SER A 203 -16.61 15.90 20.25
N PHE A 204 -17.59 15.30 19.57
CA PHE A 204 -18.63 14.49 20.23
C PHE A 204 -18.18 13.03 20.48
N LEU A 205 -17.07 12.63 19.91
CA LEU A 205 -16.52 11.29 20.15
C LEU A 205 -15.80 11.23 21.50
N PRO A 206 -15.77 10.05 22.15
CA PRO A 206 -14.93 9.82 23.31
C PRO A 206 -13.47 10.18 23.05
N PRO A 207 -12.70 10.64 24.06
CA PRO A 207 -11.31 11.09 23.88
C PRO A 207 -10.42 10.07 23.18
N ALA A 208 -10.54 8.78 23.52
CA ALA A 208 -9.76 7.70 22.90
C ALA A 208 -10.08 7.52 21.41
N ALA A 209 -11.38 7.57 21.05
CA ALA A 209 -11.82 7.50 19.65
C ALA A 209 -11.30 8.67 18.83
N ARG A 210 -11.41 9.89 19.38
CA ARG A 210 -10.90 11.11 18.74
C ARG A 210 -9.38 11.06 18.54
N ALA A 211 -8.62 10.59 19.53
CA ALA A 211 -7.17 10.46 19.46
C ALA A 211 -6.72 9.41 18.44
N ALA A 212 -7.56 8.44 18.12
CA ALA A 212 -7.25 7.39 17.14
C ALA A 212 -7.38 7.85 15.68
N ILE A 213 -8.09 8.95 15.40
CA ILE A 213 -8.32 9.43 14.03
C ILE A 213 -6.98 9.73 13.33
N GLY A 214 -6.74 9.06 12.21
CA GLY A 214 -5.53 9.24 11.39
C GLY A 214 -4.25 8.70 12.00
N GLN A 215 -4.34 7.93 13.08
CA GLN A 215 -3.18 7.30 13.71
C GLN A 215 -2.89 5.93 13.09
N VAL A 216 -1.61 5.66 12.86
CA VAL A 216 -1.14 4.40 12.30
C VAL A 216 -0.80 3.43 13.43
N ALA A 217 -1.25 2.19 13.33
CA ALA A 217 -0.87 1.12 14.25
C ALA A 217 0.66 0.97 14.33
N PRO A 218 1.23 0.70 15.51
CA PRO A 218 2.69 0.62 15.70
C PRO A 218 3.39 -0.33 14.74
N GLU A 219 2.78 -1.48 14.46
CA GLU A 219 3.30 -2.53 13.56
C GLU A 219 3.34 -2.09 12.08
N ALA A 220 2.52 -1.11 11.69
CA ALA A 220 2.46 -0.60 10.32
C ALA A 220 3.33 0.65 10.09
N ARG A 221 4.05 1.14 11.10
CA ARG A 221 4.88 2.35 10.98
C ARG A 221 5.97 2.21 9.93
N GLY A 222 6.63 1.06 9.87
CA GLY A 222 7.66 0.80 8.85
C GLY A 222 7.09 0.86 7.43
N TRP A 223 5.90 0.32 7.23
CA TRP A 223 5.19 0.43 5.95
C TRP A 223 4.81 1.89 5.64
N ARG A 224 4.25 2.62 6.61
CA ARG A 224 4.00 4.06 6.45
C ARG A 224 5.24 4.81 6.00
N ASP A 225 6.38 4.55 6.63
CA ASP A 225 7.64 5.24 6.30
C ASP A 225 8.10 4.92 4.88
N ALA A 226 7.92 3.69 4.42
CA ALA A 226 8.19 3.30 3.04
C ALA A 226 7.26 4.03 2.04
N LEU A 227 5.98 4.20 2.35
CA LEU A 227 5.03 4.96 1.54
C LEU A 227 5.44 6.44 1.44
N VAL A 228 5.78 7.06 2.57
CA VAL A 228 6.23 8.47 2.61
C VAL A 228 7.50 8.68 1.79
N GLN A 229 8.49 7.79 1.92
CA GLN A 229 9.72 7.83 1.11
C GLN A 229 9.45 7.66 -0.39
N THR A 230 8.38 6.97 -0.74
CA THR A 230 7.96 6.77 -2.13
C THR A 230 7.20 7.98 -2.69
N GLY A 231 6.72 8.89 -1.83
CA GLY A 231 6.01 10.11 -2.22
C GLY A 231 4.50 10.09 -1.97
N LEU A 232 4.00 9.09 -1.21
CA LEU A 232 2.62 9.13 -0.74
C LEU A 232 2.51 9.97 0.54
N HIS A 233 1.38 10.60 0.74
CA HIS A 233 1.11 11.44 1.91
C HIS A 233 -0.30 11.17 2.45
N TYR A 234 -0.57 11.61 3.67
CA TYR A 234 -1.90 11.46 4.27
C TYR A 234 -2.94 12.30 3.50
N GLY A 235 -3.94 11.61 2.94
CA GLY A 235 -4.98 12.18 2.09
C GLY A 235 -6.19 12.75 2.83
N GLN A 236 -6.10 13.00 4.14
CA GLN A 236 -7.22 13.46 4.97
C GLN A 236 -8.44 12.52 4.96
N HIS A 237 -8.21 11.24 4.66
CA HIS A 237 -9.21 10.19 4.73
C HIS A 237 -8.78 9.10 5.69
N VAL A 238 -9.77 8.51 6.35
CA VAL A 238 -9.55 7.41 7.30
C VAL A 238 -10.54 6.27 7.05
N ALA A 239 -10.11 5.06 7.38
CA ALA A 239 -10.95 3.86 7.28
C ALA A 239 -12.16 3.93 8.22
N LEU A 240 -13.31 3.38 7.79
CA LEU A 240 -14.55 3.41 8.56
C LEU A 240 -14.47 2.66 9.89
N HIS A 241 -13.62 1.64 9.97
CA HIS A 241 -13.65 0.65 11.04
C HIS A 241 -12.62 0.89 12.16
N ASP A 242 -11.56 1.64 11.88
CA ASP A 242 -10.49 1.86 12.88
C ASP A 242 -9.86 3.25 12.80
N ALA A 243 -10.39 4.11 11.90
CA ALA A 243 -9.84 5.42 11.58
C ALA A 243 -8.37 5.41 11.17
N GLY A 244 -7.85 4.28 10.69
CA GLY A 244 -6.53 4.19 10.10
C GLY A 244 -6.42 5.13 8.89
N PRO A 245 -5.29 5.83 8.71
CA PRO A 245 -5.17 6.83 7.65
C PRO A 245 -5.06 6.19 6.27
N VAL A 246 -5.62 6.87 5.27
CA VAL A 246 -5.36 6.59 3.86
C VAL A 246 -4.26 7.50 3.38
N PHE A 247 -3.19 6.90 2.86
CA PHE A 247 -2.11 7.60 2.17
C PHE A 247 -2.40 7.60 0.68
N GLU A 248 -2.10 8.71 0.01
CA GLU A 248 -2.39 8.87 -1.40
C GLU A 248 -1.30 9.64 -2.13
N SER A 249 -1.25 9.49 -3.45
CA SER A 249 -0.51 10.36 -4.36
C SER A 249 -1.09 10.26 -5.76
N HIS A 250 -1.02 11.36 -6.51
CA HIS A 250 -1.24 11.29 -7.94
C HIS A 250 -0.09 10.52 -8.60
N LEU A 251 -0.42 9.61 -9.51
CA LEU A 251 0.60 8.79 -10.21
C LEU A 251 1.64 9.67 -10.93
N ASP A 252 1.23 10.83 -11.44
CA ASP A 252 2.13 11.77 -12.12
C ASP A 252 3.09 12.52 -11.16
N ALA A 253 2.88 12.42 -9.86
CA ALA A 253 3.72 13.04 -8.83
C ALA A 253 4.76 12.07 -8.22
N LEU A 254 4.67 10.77 -8.53
CA LEU A 254 5.54 9.76 -7.93
C LEU A 254 6.91 9.70 -8.62
N PRO A 255 8.02 10.01 -7.90
CA PRO A 255 9.35 10.05 -8.50
C PRO A 255 9.77 8.74 -9.17
N ALA A 256 9.45 7.60 -8.57
CA ALA A 256 9.78 6.29 -9.12
C ALA A 256 9.06 6.02 -10.44
N LEU A 257 7.80 6.44 -10.55
CA LEU A 257 7.00 6.29 -11.76
C LEU A 257 7.50 7.22 -12.87
N LEU A 258 7.95 8.44 -12.50
CA LEU A 258 8.57 9.39 -13.40
C LEU A 258 9.97 8.94 -13.83
N ALA A 259 10.70 8.19 -13.01
CA ALA A 259 12.03 7.67 -13.32
C ALA A 259 12.00 6.36 -14.12
N ALA A 260 10.88 5.62 -14.06
CA ALA A 260 10.72 4.36 -14.78
C ALA A 260 10.83 4.57 -16.30
N ARG A 261 11.70 3.81 -16.95
CA ARG A 261 11.96 3.89 -18.40
C ARG A 261 12.12 2.50 -18.99
N ARG A 262 11.73 2.38 -20.23
CA ARG A 262 12.09 1.27 -21.11
C ARG A 262 13.53 1.44 -21.56
N ARG A 263 14.40 0.47 -21.24
CA ARG A 263 15.84 0.56 -21.47
C ARG A 263 16.39 -0.72 -22.10
N PRO A 264 17.36 -0.59 -23.04
CA PRO A 264 18.18 -1.73 -23.41
C PRO A 264 19.05 -2.13 -22.21
N VAL A 265 19.08 -3.43 -21.94
CA VAL A 265 19.91 -4.03 -20.89
C VAL A 265 20.98 -4.85 -21.55
N SER A 266 22.24 -4.50 -21.34
CA SER A 266 23.40 -5.20 -21.85
C SER A 266 24.19 -5.85 -20.72
N ARG A 267 24.93 -6.90 -21.06
CA ARG A 267 25.75 -7.67 -20.11
C ARG A 267 27.16 -7.08 -20.01
N VAL A 268 27.67 -7.08 -18.77
CA VAL A 268 29.10 -6.87 -18.52
C VAL A 268 29.64 -8.03 -17.65
N ALA A 269 30.91 -8.37 -17.84
CA ALA A 269 31.55 -9.50 -17.14
C ALA A 269 31.60 -9.32 -15.61
N ALA A 270 31.75 -8.06 -15.14
CA ALA A 270 31.75 -7.72 -13.73
C ALA A 270 30.86 -6.49 -13.49
N ALA A 271 30.28 -6.39 -12.30
CA ALA A 271 29.52 -5.21 -11.92
C ALA A 271 30.45 -3.99 -11.91
N PRO A 272 30.07 -2.87 -12.58
CA PRO A 272 30.84 -1.63 -12.52
C PRO A 272 30.98 -1.15 -11.07
N GLU A 273 32.09 -0.50 -10.72
CA GLU A 273 32.38 -0.05 -9.36
C GLU A 273 31.28 0.84 -8.73
N ARG A 274 30.57 1.60 -9.56
CA ARG A 274 29.47 2.51 -9.15
C ARG A 274 28.09 1.96 -9.45
N ALA A 275 27.92 0.63 -9.50
CA ALA A 275 26.63 0.01 -9.77
C ALA A 275 25.65 0.22 -8.61
N GLY A 276 24.49 0.83 -8.88
CA GLY A 276 23.34 0.91 -7.98
C GLY A 276 22.43 -0.31 -8.10
N TRP A 277 21.46 -0.42 -7.18
CA TRP A 277 20.40 -1.42 -7.29
C TRP A 277 19.27 -0.94 -8.18
N TRP A 278 18.79 -1.81 -9.06
CA TRP A 278 17.72 -1.54 -10.01
C TRP A 278 16.69 -2.66 -9.97
N VAL A 279 15.42 -2.27 -10.03
CA VAL A 279 14.30 -3.19 -10.29
C VAL A 279 14.04 -3.20 -11.78
N LEU A 280 14.03 -4.39 -12.37
CA LEU A 280 13.84 -4.62 -13.79
C LEU A 280 12.60 -5.49 -14.00
N LEU A 281 11.80 -5.16 -15.01
CA LEU A 281 10.70 -5.97 -15.49
C LEU A 281 10.95 -6.26 -16.97
N ASP A 282 11.24 -7.51 -17.27
CA ASP A 282 11.52 -7.97 -18.64
C ASP A 282 10.27 -7.80 -19.53
N GLU A 283 10.44 -7.21 -20.70
CA GLU A 283 9.32 -6.88 -21.58
C GLU A 283 8.66 -8.11 -22.22
N ARG A 284 9.42 -9.18 -22.43
CA ARG A 284 8.95 -10.39 -23.11
C ARG A 284 8.40 -11.45 -22.17
N SER A 285 9.08 -11.66 -21.05
CA SER A 285 8.76 -12.73 -20.12
C SER A 285 7.92 -12.29 -18.93
N ASP A 286 7.70 -10.97 -18.75
CA ASP A 286 7.10 -10.35 -17.54
C ASP A 286 7.82 -10.76 -16.24
N ALA A 287 9.08 -11.21 -16.36
CA ALA A 287 9.89 -11.63 -15.21
C ALA A 287 10.52 -10.44 -14.51
N TRP A 288 10.49 -10.49 -13.20
CA TRP A 288 11.09 -9.50 -12.32
C TRP A 288 12.55 -9.83 -12.04
N ARG A 289 13.40 -8.82 -11.95
CA ARG A 289 14.79 -8.95 -11.53
C ARG A 289 15.20 -7.78 -10.66
N LEU A 290 15.93 -8.09 -9.60
CA LEU A 290 16.73 -7.12 -8.87
C LEU A 290 18.19 -7.29 -9.33
N ALA A 291 18.80 -6.22 -9.80
CA ALA A 291 20.15 -6.28 -10.34
C ALA A 291 20.99 -5.07 -9.92
N ARG A 292 22.29 -5.28 -9.75
CA ARG A 292 23.25 -4.19 -9.70
C ARG A 292 23.58 -3.76 -11.13
N ALA A 293 23.34 -2.51 -11.43
CA ALA A 293 23.53 -1.96 -12.77
C ALA A 293 24.06 -0.54 -12.74
N THR A 294 24.73 -0.15 -13.83
CA THR A 294 25.14 1.22 -14.08
C THR A 294 24.44 1.73 -15.32
N LEU A 295 23.92 2.95 -15.24
CA LEU A 295 23.35 3.63 -16.39
C LEU A 295 24.46 4.14 -17.30
N VAL A 296 24.44 3.76 -18.57
CA VAL A 296 25.39 4.21 -19.60
C VAL A 296 24.58 4.68 -20.81
N GLY A 297 24.56 5.99 -21.03
CA GLY A 297 23.63 6.60 -21.99
C GLY A 297 22.17 6.28 -21.62
N GLU A 298 21.43 5.69 -22.52
CA GLU A 298 20.03 5.26 -22.27
C GLU A 298 19.91 3.81 -21.80
N GLY A 299 21.01 3.03 -21.83
CA GLY A 299 21.03 1.62 -21.49
C GLY A 299 21.54 1.32 -20.08
N LEU A 300 21.26 0.11 -19.61
CA LEU A 300 21.74 -0.42 -18.34
C LEU A 300 22.78 -1.53 -18.59
N GLN A 301 23.93 -1.41 -17.94
CA GLN A 301 24.93 -2.46 -17.88
C GLN A 301 24.76 -3.26 -16.58
N VAL A 302 24.45 -4.55 -16.70
CA VAL A 302 24.16 -5.47 -15.60
C VAL A 302 25.19 -6.57 -15.56
N ALA A 303 25.72 -6.90 -14.38
CA ALA A 303 26.59 -8.05 -14.20
C ALA A 303 25.82 -9.37 -14.32
N GLY A 304 26.43 -10.39 -14.96
CA GLY A 304 25.91 -11.77 -14.98
C GLY A 304 25.36 -12.23 -16.34
N ASP A 305 24.61 -13.34 -16.35
CA ASP A 305 24.21 -14.13 -17.53
C ASP A 305 22.99 -13.63 -18.32
N ALA A 306 22.70 -12.36 -18.34
CA ALA A 306 21.59 -11.81 -19.12
C ALA A 306 22.05 -11.49 -20.54
N GLY A 307 21.47 -12.11 -21.57
CA GLY A 307 21.60 -11.65 -22.96
C GLY A 307 21.04 -10.24 -23.14
N GLU A 308 21.33 -9.61 -24.28
CA GLU A 308 20.73 -8.32 -24.63
C GLU A 308 19.21 -8.43 -24.65
N ARG A 309 18.54 -7.53 -23.91
CA ARG A 309 17.08 -7.50 -23.79
C ARG A 309 16.60 -6.09 -23.54
N ILE A 310 15.31 -5.88 -23.72
CA ILE A 310 14.65 -4.63 -23.33
C ILE A 310 13.88 -4.91 -22.04
N ALA A 311 14.05 -4.05 -21.07
CA ALA A 311 13.32 -4.10 -19.81
C ALA A 311 12.85 -2.71 -19.38
N TRP A 312 11.74 -2.67 -18.69
CA TRP A 312 11.37 -1.54 -17.86
C TRP A 312 12.26 -1.51 -16.63
N ALA A 313 12.78 -0.35 -16.29
CA ALA A 313 13.77 -0.23 -15.22
C ALA A 313 13.53 1.02 -14.37
N VAL A 314 13.75 0.85 -13.06
CA VAL A 314 13.73 1.95 -12.08
C VAL A 314 14.82 1.71 -11.04
N PRO A 315 15.55 2.76 -10.60
CA PRO A 315 16.51 2.64 -9.51
C PRO A 315 15.79 2.30 -8.20
N LEU A 316 16.42 1.48 -7.35
CA LEU A 316 15.82 1.12 -6.06
C LEU A 316 15.99 2.24 -5.01
N GLY A 317 16.85 3.21 -5.25
CA GLY A 317 17.14 4.33 -4.34
C GLY A 317 18.22 4.02 -3.34
#